data_9c693d76a02e9c2052558d7f114fc295
#
_entry.id   9c693d76a02e9c2052558d7f114fc295
#
_cell.length_a   1.000
_cell.length_b   1.000
_cell.length_c   1.000
_cell.angle_alpha   90.00
_cell.angle_beta   90.00
_cell.angle_gamma   90.00
#
_symmetry.space_group_name_H-M   'P 1'
#
loop_
_entity.id
_entity.type
_entity.pdbx_description
1 polymer ?
#
loop_
_entity_poly.entity_id
_entity_poly.type
_entity_poly.pdbx_seq_one_letter_code
_entity_poly.pdbx_strand_id
1 'polypeptide(L)'
;MSKTLRCLAIGIPTASFAEPTIRPEEAASITLADLAGHMPLPDSLELVVAPLFCADFDALEIIETLGSAGYRGVLRIMTPKLPNRQIVLRELRSHAVRQGLSLEMQE
;
A
#
# COMPACT_ATOMS: atom_id res chain seq x y z
N MET A 1 -5.98 3.51 25.81
CA MET A 1 -6.76 3.36 24.55
C MET A 1 -5.85 2.85 23.45
N SER A 2 -6.30 1.82 22.75
CA SER A 2 -5.54 1.32 21.62
C SER A 2 -5.67 2.26 20.44
N LYS A 3 -4.55 2.48 19.76
CA LYS A 3 -4.55 3.29 18.54
C LYS A 3 -5.17 2.50 17.40
N THR A 4 -5.99 3.17 16.61
CA THR A 4 -6.61 2.55 15.44
C THR A 4 -5.68 2.75 14.25
N LEU A 5 -5.16 1.67 13.68
CA LEU A 5 -4.31 1.74 12.49
C LEU A 5 -5.20 1.87 11.25
N ARG A 6 -5.08 2.99 10.55
CA ARG A 6 -5.85 3.27 9.33
C ARG A 6 -4.99 3.31 8.08
N CYS A 7 -3.69 3.58 8.24
CA CYS A 7 -2.76 3.69 7.12
C CYS A 7 -1.48 2.91 7.42
N LEU A 8 -1.01 2.15 6.45
CA LEU A 8 0.22 1.39 6.57
C LEU A 8 1.13 1.72 5.40
N ALA A 9 2.32 2.25 5.69
CA ALA A 9 3.32 2.52 4.67
C ALA A 9 4.32 1.36 4.62
N ILE A 10 4.56 0.83 3.44
CA ILE A 10 5.46 -0.31 3.25
C ILE A 10 6.66 0.16 2.45
N GLY A 11 7.85 0.13 3.07
CA GLY A 11 9.09 0.50 2.41
C GLY A 11 9.32 1.99 2.25
N ILE A 12 8.44 2.83 2.77
CA ILE A 12 8.59 4.29 2.76
C ILE A 12 8.19 4.85 4.12
N PRO A 13 8.78 5.99 4.53
CA PRO A 13 8.38 6.63 5.78
C PRO A 13 7.03 7.32 5.64
N THR A 14 6.29 7.42 6.73
CA THR A 14 4.99 8.08 6.74
C THR A 14 5.07 9.57 6.37
N ALA A 15 6.24 10.18 6.56
CA ALA A 15 6.46 11.58 6.18
C ALA A 15 6.55 11.79 4.66
N SER A 16 6.66 10.73 3.87
CA SER A 16 6.82 10.82 2.42
C SER A 16 5.53 11.09 1.66
N PHE A 17 4.40 11.04 2.36
CA PHE A 17 3.11 11.31 1.73
C PHE A 17 2.21 12.05 2.70
N ALA A 18 1.19 12.72 2.16
CA ALA A 18 0.22 13.45 2.96
C ALA A 18 -1.17 12.85 2.75
N GLU A 19 -1.87 12.64 3.86
CA GLU A 19 -3.26 12.19 3.84
C GLU A 19 -3.98 12.93 4.96
N PRO A 20 -4.68 14.04 4.63
CA PRO A 20 -5.26 14.90 5.67
C PRO A 20 -6.37 14.23 6.48
N THR A 21 -6.95 13.14 5.99
CA THR A 21 -8.01 12.43 6.72
C THR A 21 -7.45 11.42 7.72
N ILE A 22 -6.15 11.19 7.71
CA ILE A 22 -5.50 10.21 8.58
C ILE A 22 -4.48 10.91 9.46
N ARG A 23 -4.61 10.76 10.77
CA ARG A 23 -3.70 11.36 11.73
C ARG A 23 -2.38 10.59 11.79
N PRO A 24 -1.27 11.23 12.13
CA PRO A 24 0.02 10.53 12.25
C PRO A 24 -0.01 9.32 13.18
N GLU A 25 -0.76 9.39 14.27
CA GLU A 25 -0.90 8.27 15.21
C GLU A 25 -1.72 7.10 14.67
N GLU A 26 -2.42 7.31 13.54
CA GLU A 26 -3.19 6.27 12.86
C GLU A 26 -2.42 5.61 11.72
N ALA A 27 -1.16 6.00 11.53
CA ALA A 27 -0.30 5.50 10.46
C ALA A 27 0.96 4.86 11.01
N ALA A 28 1.45 3.84 10.33
CA ALA A 28 2.70 3.17 10.67
C ALA A 28 3.48 2.88 9.41
N SER A 29 4.80 2.76 9.56
CA SER A 29 5.69 2.38 8.46
C SER A 29 6.41 1.08 8.82
N ILE A 30 6.39 0.13 7.88
CA ILE A 30 7.04 -1.17 8.06
C ILE A 30 7.77 -1.59 6.80
N THR A 31 8.57 -2.64 6.89
CA THR A 31 9.15 -3.29 5.71
C THR A 31 8.18 -4.37 5.21
N LEU A 32 8.36 -4.83 3.97
CA LEU A 32 7.56 -5.95 3.47
C LEU A 32 7.81 -7.23 4.30
N ALA A 33 9.04 -7.43 4.72
CA ALA A 33 9.39 -8.59 5.55
C ALA A 33 8.63 -8.58 6.89
N ASP A 34 8.41 -7.39 7.45
CA ASP A 34 7.69 -7.24 8.71
C ASP A 34 6.19 -7.39 8.56
N LEU A 35 5.68 -7.31 7.33
CA LEU A 35 4.24 -7.38 7.08
C LEU A 35 3.65 -8.69 7.60
N ALA A 36 4.37 -9.79 7.42
CA ALA A 36 3.92 -11.10 7.89
C ALA A 36 3.70 -11.13 9.41
N GLY A 37 4.51 -10.37 10.16
CA GLY A 37 4.36 -10.27 11.62
C GLY A 37 3.18 -9.41 12.05
N HIS A 38 2.56 -8.71 11.13
CA HIS A 38 1.40 -7.86 11.40
C HIS A 38 0.08 -8.50 10.93
N MET A 39 0.15 -9.76 10.54
CA MET A 39 -1.06 -10.51 10.12
C MET A 39 -1.79 -11.08 11.33
N PRO A 40 -3.13 -11.13 11.32
CA PRO A 40 -4.01 -10.54 10.31
C PRO A 40 -4.03 -9.02 10.38
N LEU A 41 -4.24 -8.38 9.25
CA LEU A 41 -4.32 -6.92 9.22
C LEU A 41 -5.61 -6.44 9.89
N PRO A 42 -5.58 -5.29 10.59
CA PRO A 42 -6.79 -4.81 11.27
C PRO A 42 -7.86 -4.38 10.27
N ASP A 43 -9.12 -4.57 10.63
CA ASP A 43 -10.26 -4.17 9.79
C ASP A 43 -10.32 -2.65 9.59
N SER A 44 -9.71 -1.90 10.51
CA SER A 44 -9.66 -0.44 10.42
C SER A 44 -8.73 0.07 9.32
N LEU A 45 -7.85 -0.78 8.78
CA LEU A 45 -6.90 -0.39 7.76
C LEU A 45 -7.62 -0.10 6.45
N GLU A 46 -7.48 1.13 5.97
CA GLU A 46 -8.17 1.58 4.76
C GLU A 46 -7.24 2.07 3.66
N LEU A 47 -5.97 2.35 3.99
CA LEU A 47 -4.98 2.82 3.04
C LEU A 47 -3.64 2.13 3.29
N VAL A 48 -3.08 1.56 2.23
CA VAL A 48 -1.71 1.07 2.23
C VAL A 48 -0.95 1.86 1.19
N VAL A 49 0.21 2.39 1.54
CA VAL A 49 1.06 3.19 0.65
C VAL A 49 2.38 2.46 0.45
N ALA A 50 2.79 2.31 -0.80
CA ALA A 50 4.03 1.61 -1.12
C ALA A 50 4.67 2.20 -2.37
N PRO A 51 6.00 2.07 -2.56
CA PRO A 51 6.63 2.51 -3.80
C PRO A 51 6.34 1.53 -4.94
N LEU A 52 6.46 2.00 -6.18
CA LEU A 52 6.27 1.15 -7.35
C LEU A 52 7.25 -0.02 -7.35
N PHE A 53 8.49 0.24 -6.98
CA PHE A 53 9.50 -0.79 -6.78
C PHE A 53 10.61 -0.25 -5.88
N CYS A 54 11.28 -1.16 -5.21
CA CYS A 54 12.47 -0.84 -4.42
C CYS A 54 13.43 -2.03 -4.51
N ALA A 55 14.55 -1.97 -3.76
CA ALA A 55 15.57 -3.02 -3.82
C ALA A 55 15.04 -4.40 -3.41
N ASP A 56 14.04 -4.45 -2.54
CA ASP A 56 13.58 -5.70 -1.94
C ASP A 56 12.27 -6.24 -2.53
N PHE A 57 11.49 -5.40 -3.22
CA PHE A 57 10.18 -5.82 -3.71
C PHE A 57 9.66 -4.90 -4.80
N ASP A 58 8.58 -5.30 -5.47
CA ASP A 58 7.87 -4.47 -6.43
C ASP A 58 6.37 -4.41 -6.09
N ALA A 59 5.64 -3.60 -6.86
CA ALA A 59 4.21 -3.39 -6.61
C ALA A 59 3.38 -4.67 -6.76
N LEU A 60 3.74 -5.56 -7.69
CA LEU A 60 3.01 -6.82 -7.86
C LEU A 60 3.10 -7.69 -6.63
N GLU A 61 4.28 -7.76 -6.03
CA GLU A 61 4.48 -8.53 -4.80
C GLU A 61 3.65 -7.96 -3.65
N ILE A 62 3.58 -6.62 -3.55
CA ILE A 62 2.73 -5.97 -2.55
C ILE A 62 1.26 -6.33 -2.78
N ILE A 63 0.78 -6.25 -4.01
CA ILE A 63 -0.61 -6.58 -4.36
C ILE A 63 -0.94 -8.01 -3.95
N GLU A 64 -0.09 -8.95 -4.30
CA GLU A 64 -0.30 -10.37 -3.98
C GLU A 64 -0.29 -10.61 -2.48
N THR A 65 0.63 -10.00 -1.77
CA THR A 65 0.75 -10.16 -0.32
C THR A 65 -0.48 -9.62 0.39
N LEU A 66 -0.92 -8.42 0.04
CA LEU A 66 -2.11 -7.81 0.64
C LEU A 66 -3.37 -8.60 0.31
N GLY A 67 -3.49 -9.05 -0.93
CA GLY A 67 -4.64 -9.85 -1.34
C GLY A 67 -4.73 -11.16 -0.57
N SER A 68 -3.59 -11.83 -0.38
CA SER A 68 -3.53 -13.07 0.40
C SER A 68 -3.87 -12.85 1.86
N ALA A 69 -3.60 -11.65 2.38
CA ALA A 69 -3.94 -11.28 3.74
C ALA A 69 -5.41 -10.88 3.92
N GLY A 70 -6.17 -10.83 2.83
CA GLY A 70 -7.58 -10.45 2.89
C GLY A 70 -7.84 -8.95 2.91
N TYR A 71 -6.83 -8.14 2.62
CA TYR A 71 -6.99 -6.69 2.56
C TYR A 71 -7.89 -6.30 1.38
N ARG A 72 -8.86 -5.42 1.62
CA ARG A 72 -9.84 -5.00 0.61
C ARG A 72 -9.92 -3.48 0.46
N GLY A 73 -8.97 -2.75 1.02
CA GLY A 73 -8.95 -1.30 0.96
C GLY A 73 -8.20 -0.76 -0.25
N VAL A 74 -7.71 0.45 -0.12
CA VAL A 74 -6.98 1.15 -1.19
C VAL A 74 -5.48 0.92 -1.04
N LEU A 75 -4.83 0.61 -2.16
CA LEU A 75 -3.37 0.57 -2.25
C LEU A 75 -2.93 1.77 -3.11
N ARG A 76 -2.18 2.67 -2.50
CA ARG A 76 -1.59 3.83 -3.19
C ARG A 76 -0.15 3.53 -3.53
N ILE A 77 0.16 3.51 -4.82
CA ILE A 77 1.53 3.31 -5.29
C ILE A 77 2.19 4.66 -5.56
N MET A 78 3.27 4.93 -4.85
CA MET A 78 4.08 6.13 -5.06
C MET A 78 5.10 5.85 -6.14
N THR A 79 5.13 6.67 -7.17
CA THR A 79 5.98 6.44 -8.33
C THR A 79 6.62 7.73 -8.81
N PRO A 80 7.85 7.66 -9.37
CA PRO A 80 8.37 8.80 -10.12
C PRO A 80 7.56 8.96 -11.40
N LYS A 81 7.78 10.07 -12.08
CA LYS A 81 7.11 10.33 -13.35
C LYS A 81 7.51 9.24 -14.36
N LEU A 82 6.50 8.58 -14.94
CA LEU A 82 6.72 7.48 -15.88
C LEU A 82 6.32 7.91 -17.28
N PRO A 83 7.10 7.55 -18.33
CA PRO A 83 6.70 7.84 -19.70
C PRO A 83 5.50 7.03 -20.18
N ASN A 84 5.26 5.86 -19.56
CA ASN A 84 4.18 4.96 -19.94
C ASN A 84 3.23 4.68 -18.76
N ARG A 85 2.92 5.72 -17.99
CA ARG A 85 2.13 5.62 -16.76
C ARG A 85 0.81 4.87 -16.95
N GLN A 86 0.09 5.13 -18.05
CA GLN A 86 -1.21 4.51 -18.29
C GLN A 86 -1.12 2.99 -18.47
N ILE A 87 -0.07 2.53 -19.12
CA ILE A 87 0.15 1.09 -19.34
C ILE A 87 0.45 0.40 -18.01
N VAL A 88 1.34 0.99 -17.21
CA VAL A 88 1.71 0.46 -15.90
C VAL A 88 0.50 0.44 -14.97
N LEU A 89 -0.26 1.52 -14.94
CA LEU A 89 -1.44 1.62 -14.09
C LEU A 89 -2.49 0.57 -14.45
N ARG A 90 -2.72 0.36 -15.74
CA ARG A 90 -3.69 -0.64 -16.23
C ARG A 90 -3.28 -2.04 -15.77
N GLU A 91 -2.01 -2.38 -15.93
CA GLU A 91 -1.49 -3.68 -15.55
C GLU A 91 -1.62 -3.92 -14.05
N LEU A 92 -1.22 -2.94 -13.24
CA LEU A 92 -1.33 -3.06 -11.80
C LEU A 92 -2.78 -3.16 -11.33
N ARG A 93 -3.67 -2.38 -11.92
CA ARG A 93 -5.10 -2.44 -11.60
C ARG A 93 -5.71 -3.79 -11.92
N SER A 94 -5.29 -4.41 -13.01
CA SER A 94 -5.74 -5.74 -13.37
C SER A 94 -5.42 -6.75 -12.28
N HIS A 95 -4.20 -6.71 -11.75
CA HIS A 95 -3.81 -7.58 -10.65
C HIS A 95 -4.54 -7.24 -9.35
N ALA A 96 -4.69 -5.95 -9.06
CA ALA A 96 -5.37 -5.51 -7.84
C ALA A 96 -6.83 -5.95 -7.80
N VAL A 97 -7.54 -5.83 -8.92
CA VAL A 97 -8.93 -6.25 -9.03
C VAL A 97 -9.09 -7.74 -8.74
N ARG A 98 -8.17 -8.56 -9.25
CA ARG A 98 -8.19 -10.00 -8.99
C ARG A 98 -8.01 -10.32 -7.51
N GLN A 99 -7.28 -9.49 -6.79
CA GLN A 99 -7.04 -9.66 -5.37
C GLN A 99 -8.08 -8.93 -4.49
N GLY A 100 -9.00 -8.20 -5.10
CA GLY A 100 -10.04 -7.48 -4.36
C GLY A 100 -9.61 -6.13 -3.83
N LEU A 101 -8.52 -5.55 -4.34
CA LEU A 101 -8.02 -4.25 -3.92
C LEU A 101 -8.42 -3.15 -4.89
N SER A 102 -8.50 -1.92 -4.37
CA SER A 102 -8.55 -0.72 -5.21
C SER A 102 -7.15 -0.13 -5.28
N LEU A 103 -6.70 0.22 -6.48
CA LEU A 103 -5.34 0.71 -6.67
C LEU A 103 -5.33 2.11 -7.28
N GLU A 104 -4.49 2.98 -6.74
CA GLU A 104 -4.22 4.30 -7.30
C GLU A 104 -2.71 4.53 -7.37
N MET A 105 -2.29 5.42 -8.25
CA MET A 105 -0.88 5.81 -8.38
C MET A 105 -0.74 7.29 -8.15
N GLN A 106 0.31 7.68 -7.44
CA GLN A 106 0.63 9.07 -7.15
C GLN A 106 2.09 9.35 -7.49
N GLU A 107 2.31 10.41 -8.26
CA GLU A 107 3.66 10.88 -8.58
C GLU A 107 4.20 11.83 -7.50
#